data_a927827e373106cbf18fe29777b0cd48
#
_entry.id   a927827e373106cbf18fe29777b0cd48
#
_cell.length_a   1.000
_cell.length_b   1.000
_cell.length_c   1.000
_cell.angle_alpha   90.00
_cell.angle_beta   90.00
_cell.angle_gamma   90.00
#
_symmetry.space_group_name_H-M   'P 1'
#
loop_
_entity.id
_entity.type
_entity.pdbx_description
1 polymer ?
#
loop_
_entity_poly.entity_id
_entity_poly.type
_entity_poly.pdbx_seq_one_letter_code
_entity_poly.pdbx_strand_id
1 'polypeptide(L)'
;MKSLLLPFTLVAATIAAPAFAECTAPIFTVTVPDGAKATKEVMVAAQKSIKELNTAVTDFTNCLLTERDAKIAAGGDNLNDAARQKIAAEYTTRNNAAVDKLTKIADKFNLEVRAFKAKQPQG
;
A
#
# COMPACT_ATOMS: atom_id res chain seq x y z
N MET A 1 1.69 -20.41 -67.89
CA MET A 1 2.48 -19.79 -66.81
C MET A 1 1.53 -19.37 -65.74
N LYS A 2 1.46 -20.15 -64.68
CA LYS A 2 0.58 -19.84 -63.53
C LYS A 2 1.47 -19.24 -62.42
N SER A 3 1.37 -17.92 -62.20
CA SER A 3 2.05 -17.23 -61.11
C SER A 3 1.35 -17.56 -59.79
N LEU A 4 2.00 -18.27 -58.92
CA LEU A 4 1.55 -18.51 -57.56
C LEU A 4 1.98 -17.30 -56.69
N LEU A 5 1.04 -16.42 -56.37
CA LEU A 5 1.21 -15.37 -55.38
C LEU A 5 1.00 -15.99 -53.99
N LEU A 6 2.10 -16.17 -53.24
CA LEU A 6 2.02 -16.50 -51.81
C LEU A 6 1.65 -15.23 -51.03
N PRO A 7 0.64 -15.27 -50.16
CA PRO A 7 0.39 -14.18 -49.22
C PRO A 7 1.43 -14.23 -48.08
N PHE A 8 2.20 -13.15 -47.99
CA PHE A 8 3.15 -12.93 -46.86
C PHE A 8 2.31 -12.47 -45.67
N THR A 9 1.99 -13.36 -44.77
CA THR A 9 1.31 -13.06 -43.51
C THR A 9 2.32 -12.41 -42.56
N LEU A 10 2.21 -11.09 -42.40
CA LEU A 10 2.98 -10.32 -41.42
C LEU A 10 2.40 -10.63 -40.02
N VAL A 11 3.07 -11.49 -39.26
CA VAL A 11 2.77 -11.73 -37.83
C VAL A 11 3.31 -10.53 -37.07
N ALA A 12 2.42 -9.59 -36.71
CA ALA A 12 2.74 -8.54 -35.75
C ALA A 12 2.89 -9.15 -34.36
N ALA A 13 4.14 -9.35 -33.91
CA ALA A 13 4.43 -9.70 -32.54
C ALA A 13 4.11 -8.48 -31.66
N THR A 14 2.96 -8.50 -31.01
CA THR A 14 2.65 -7.55 -29.94
C THR A 14 3.54 -7.86 -28.74
N ILE A 15 4.59 -7.06 -28.55
CA ILE A 15 5.38 -7.06 -27.34
C ILE A 15 4.47 -6.48 -26.26
N ALA A 16 3.81 -7.35 -25.48
CA ALA A 16 3.12 -6.95 -24.26
C ALA A 16 4.18 -6.44 -23.28
N ALA A 17 4.32 -5.13 -23.14
CA ALA A 17 5.08 -4.55 -22.04
C ALA A 17 4.46 -5.04 -20.72
N PRO A 18 5.26 -5.49 -19.73
CA PRO A 18 4.71 -5.87 -18.43
C PRO A 18 3.99 -4.65 -17.85
N ALA A 19 2.67 -4.73 -17.77
CA ALA A 19 1.88 -3.76 -17.03
C ALA A 19 2.18 -3.99 -15.55
N PHE A 20 3.08 -3.17 -14.97
CA PHE A 20 3.26 -3.14 -13.53
C PHE A 20 1.97 -2.62 -12.92
N ALA A 21 1.26 -3.46 -12.17
CA ALA A 21 0.10 -3.04 -11.42
C ALA A 21 0.53 -1.96 -10.43
N GLU A 22 -0.06 -0.77 -10.54
CA GLU A 22 0.20 0.33 -9.62
C GLU A 22 -0.27 -0.04 -8.21
N CYS A 23 0.59 0.21 -7.21
CA CYS A 23 0.26 -0.09 -5.82
C CYS A 23 -0.88 0.80 -5.33
N THR A 24 -1.97 0.17 -4.91
CA THR A 24 -3.15 0.87 -4.39
C THR A 24 -2.99 1.16 -2.90
N ALA A 25 -3.08 2.43 -2.51
CA ALA A 25 -3.04 2.82 -1.12
C ALA A 25 -4.23 2.27 -0.33
N PRO A 26 -4.02 1.80 0.93
CA PRO A 26 -5.11 1.33 1.77
C PRO A 26 -6.08 2.45 2.13
N ILE A 27 -7.33 2.07 2.42
CA ILE A 27 -8.38 3.01 2.80
C ILE A 27 -8.33 3.19 4.32
N PHE A 28 -8.15 4.42 4.79
CA PHE A 28 -8.02 4.78 6.20
C PHE A 28 -9.36 5.22 6.80
N THR A 29 -10.36 4.34 6.80
CA THR A 29 -11.72 4.60 7.30
C THR A 29 -12.03 4.00 8.67
N VAL A 30 -11.00 3.56 9.40
CA VAL A 30 -11.18 2.98 10.73
C VAL A 30 -11.66 4.06 11.70
N THR A 31 -12.83 3.82 12.30
CA THR A 31 -13.37 4.67 13.37
C THR A 31 -12.84 4.21 14.71
N VAL A 32 -12.17 5.10 15.42
CA VAL A 32 -11.70 4.87 16.79
C VAL A 32 -12.84 5.25 17.77
N PRO A 33 -13.35 4.30 18.56
CA PRO A 33 -14.44 4.57 19.49
C PRO A 33 -13.98 5.40 20.69
N ASP A 34 -14.90 6.12 21.31
CA ASP A 34 -14.68 6.77 22.61
C ASP A 34 -14.59 5.69 23.71
N GLY A 35 -13.41 5.46 24.24
CA GLY A 35 -13.14 4.42 25.24
C GLY A 35 -13.91 4.61 26.54
N ALA A 36 -14.18 5.86 26.92
CA ALA A 36 -14.97 6.15 28.13
C ALA A 36 -16.43 5.72 28.00
N LYS A 37 -16.95 5.57 26.79
CA LYS A 37 -18.36 5.22 26.51
C LYS A 37 -18.53 3.84 25.86
N ALA A 38 -17.49 3.36 25.17
CA ALA A 38 -17.56 2.11 24.41
C ALA A 38 -17.74 0.87 25.29
N THR A 39 -18.37 -0.15 24.73
CA THR A 39 -18.39 -1.50 25.31
C THR A 39 -17.11 -2.26 24.97
N LYS A 40 -16.86 -3.37 25.65
CA LYS A 40 -15.71 -4.25 25.36
C LYS A 40 -15.77 -4.75 23.93
N GLU A 41 -16.93 -5.14 23.44
CA GLU A 41 -17.15 -5.65 22.08
C GLU A 41 -16.79 -4.60 21.02
N VAL A 42 -17.17 -3.35 21.26
CA VAL A 42 -16.84 -2.22 20.36
C VAL A 42 -15.33 -1.97 20.34
N MET A 43 -14.66 -2.03 21.49
CA MET A 43 -13.19 -1.88 21.57
C MET A 43 -12.48 -3.02 20.86
N VAL A 44 -12.93 -4.27 21.01
CA VAL A 44 -12.37 -5.44 20.34
C VAL A 44 -12.57 -5.35 18.81
N ALA A 45 -13.75 -4.92 18.36
CA ALA A 45 -14.02 -4.73 16.94
C ALA A 45 -13.10 -3.65 16.33
N ALA A 46 -12.90 -2.54 17.03
CA ALA A 46 -11.97 -1.49 16.60
C ALA A 46 -10.51 -1.99 16.54
N GLN A 47 -10.07 -2.77 17.52
CA GLN A 47 -8.76 -3.40 17.52
C GLN A 47 -8.57 -4.30 16.30
N LYS A 48 -9.57 -5.10 15.96
CA LYS A 48 -9.54 -5.98 14.78
C LYS A 48 -9.38 -5.16 13.50
N SER A 49 -10.18 -4.11 13.33
CA SER A 49 -10.10 -3.23 12.15
C SER A 49 -8.74 -2.54 12.02
N ILE A 50 -8.12 -2.15 13.14
CA ILE A 50 -6.76 -1.56 13.13
C ILE A 50 -5.72 -2.61 12.75
N LYS A 51 -5.86 -3.87 13.19
CA LYS A 51 -4.96 -4.96 12.78
C LYS A 51 -5.08 -5.26 11.28
N GLU A 52 -6.29 -5.26 10.75
CA GLU A 52 -6.54 -5.41 9.30
C GLU A 52 -5.93 -4.25 8.50
N LEU A 53 -6.08 -3.02 8.99
CA LEU A 53 -5.45 -1.84 8.39
C LEU A 53 -3.91 -1.93 8.44
N ASN A 54 -3.34 -2.40 9.55
CA ASN A 54 -1.89 -2.62 9.65
C ASN A 54 -1.39 -3.62 8.61
N THR A 55 -2.13 -4.71 8.39
CA THR A 55 -1.80 -5.68 7.33
C THR A 55 -1.86 -5.02 5.96
N ALA A 56 -2.92 -4.26 5.67
CA ALA A 56 -3.08 -3.56 4.39
C ALA A 56 -1.97 -2.52 4.15
N VAL A 57 -1.52 -1.80 5.19
CA VAL A 57 -0.38 -0.87 5.09
C VAL A 57 0.92 -1.63 4.84
N THR A 58 1.13 -2.77 5.51
CA THR A 58 2.31 -3.62 5.28
C THR A 58 2.36 -4.13 3.85
N ASP A 59 1.24 -4.63 3.32
CA ASP A 59 1.15 -5.11 1.95
C ASP A 59 1.40 -3.98 0.93
N PHE A 60 0.85 -2.79 1.19
CA PHE A 60 1.08 -1.61 0.38
C PHE A 60 2.55 -1.18 0.38
N THR A 61 3.21 -1.16 1.54
CA THR A 61 4.63 -0.79 1.63
C THR A 61 5.53 -1.81 0.93
N ASN A 62 5.23 -3.09 1.02
CA ASN A 62 5.94 -4.14 0.29
C ASN A 62 5.73 -4.02 -1.23
N CYS A 63 4.50 -3.70 -1.66
CA CYS A 63 4.20 -3.42 -3.06
C CYS A 63 5.02 -2.23 -3.56
N LEU A 64 5.08 -1.13 -2.80
CA LEU A 64 5.87 0.06 -3.15
C LEU A 64 7.36 -0.25 -3.36
N LEU A 65 7.94 -1.09 -2.52
CA LEU A 65 9.33 -1.52 -2.68
C LEU A 65 9.54 -2.28 -4.00
N THR A 66 8.65 -3.22 -4.30
CA THR A 66 8.71 -3.99 -5.54
C THR A 66 8.52 -3.11 -6.78
N GLU A 67 7.55 -2.19 -6.75
CA GLU A 67 7.29 -1.24 -7.85
C GLU A 67 8.49 -0.30 -8.07
N ARG A 68 9.06 0.23 -6.99
CA ARG A 68 10.28 1.06 -7.03
C ARG A 68 11.43 0.33 -7.70
N ASP A 69 11.72 -0.89 -7.26
CA ASP A 69 12.84 -1.68 -7.77
C ASP A 69 12.63 -2.04 -9.24
N ALA A 70 11.40 -2.38 -9.63
CA ALA A 70 11.03 -2.63 -11.02
C ALA A 70 11.18 -1.38 -11.90
N LYS A 71 10.79 -0.21 -11.40
CA LYS A 71 10.92 1.07 -12.12
C LYS A 71 12.38 1.47 -12.32
N ILE A 72 13.23 1.26 -11.32
CA ILE A 72 14.67 1.49 -11.42
C ILE A 72 15.29 0.50 -12.40
N ALA A 73 14.95 -0.78 -12.32
CA ALA A 73 15.47 -1.81 -13.23
C ALA A 73 15.05 -1.55 -14.69
N ALA A 74 13.81 -1.14 -14.93
CA ALA A 74 13.29 -0.81 -16.27
C ALA A 74 14.02 0.39 -16.90
N GLY A 75 14.47 1.36 -16.11
CA GLY A 75 15.25 2.50 -16.57
C GLY A 75 16.70 2.14 -16.92
N GLY A 76 17.26 1.08 -16.31
CA GLY A 76 18.59 0.56 -16.59
C GLY A 76 19.68 1.63 -16.57
N ASP A 77 20.57 1.58 -17.56
CA ASP A 77 21.70 2.52 -17.70
C ASP A 77 21.25 3.93 -18.14
N ASN A 78 20.00 4.10 -18.58
CA ASN A 78 19.45 5.41 -18.92
C ASN A 78 19.14 6.28 -17.69
N LEU A 79 19.09 5.68 -16.48
CA LEU A 79 18.92 6.40 -15.23
C LEU A 79 20.28 6.78 -14.64
N ASN A 80 20.54 8.08 -14.52
CA ASN A 80 21.63 8.57 -13.70
C ASN A 80 21.31 8.49 -12.21
N ASP A 81 22.29 8.70 -11.34
CA ASP A 81 22.11 8.60 -9.88
C ASP A 81 21.05 9.56 -9.35
N ALA A 82 20.96 10.78 -9.88
CA ALA A 82 19.96 11.76 -9.49
C ALA A 82 18.53 11.28 -9.81
N ALA A 83 18.32 10.66 -10.97
CA ALA A 83 17.03 10.10 -11.36
C ALA A 83 16.65 8.90 -10.47
N ARG A 84 17.60 8.02 -10.14
CA ARG A 84 17.39 6.90 -9.21
C ARG A 84 17.00 7.39 -7.82
N GLN A 85 17.68 8.40 -7.30
CA GLN A 85 17.38 9.03 -6.00
C GLN A 85 15.99 9.67 -5.99
N LYS A 86 15.61 10.34 -7.09
CA LYS A 86 14.27 10.94 -7.21
C LYS A 86 13.15 9.87 -7.16
N ILE A 87 13.33 8.77 -7.88
CA ILE A 87 12.40 7.63 -7.82
C ILE A 87 12.32 7.10 -6.39
N ALA A 88 13.46 6.81 -5.74
CA ALA A 88 13.49 6.31 -4.38
C ALA A 88 12.79 7.26 -3.38
N ALA A 89 13.00 8.57 -3.50
CA ALA A 89 12.38 9.57 -2.65
C ALA A 89 10.85 9.63 -2.82
N GLU A 90 10.33 9.47 -4.04
CA GLU A 90 8.89 9.41 -4.32
C GLU A 90 8.24 8.23 -3.57
N TYR A 91 8.83 7.04 -3.66
CA TYR A 91 8.31 5.86 -2.98
C TYR A 91 8.43 5.95 -1.46
N THR A 92 9.53 6.54 -0.95
CA THR A 92 9.70 6.82 0.48
C THR A 92 8.61 7.76 1.00
N THR A 93 8.27 8.80 0.25
CA THR A 93 7.19 9.73 0.61
C THR A 93 5.83 9.03 0.69
N ARG A 94 5.51 8.18 -0.28
CA ARG A 94 4.26 7.40 -0.30
C ARG A 94 4.21 6.41 0.87
N ASN A 95 5.31 5.73 1.16
CA ASN A 95 5.45 4.82 2.29
C ASN A 95 5.21 5.55 3.62
N ASN A 96 5.92 6.63 3.85
CA ASN A 96 5.83 7.38 5.10
C ASN A 96 4.43 7.96 5.31
N ALA A 97 3.79 8.44 4.26
CA ALA A 97 2.41 8.96 4.36
C ALA A 97 1.41 7.88 4.82
N ALA A 98 1.55 6.64 4.36
CA ALA A 98 0.70 5.53 4.79
C ALA A 98 1.00 5.11 6.24
N VAL A 99 2.27 4.99 6.60
CA VAL A 99 2.71 4.63 7.96
C VAL A 99 2.29 5.70 8.97
N ASP A 100 2.44 6.98 8.65
CA ASP A 100 2.05 8.08 9.54
C ASP A 100 0.54 8.10 9.82
N LYS A 101 -0.28 7.82 8.80
CA LYS A 101 -1.74 7.71 8.97
C LYS A 101 -2.11 6.54 9.90
N LEU A 102 -1.49 5.38 9.70
CA LEU A 102 -1.69 4.22 10.57
C LEU A 102 -1.28 4.52 12.00
N THR A 103 -0.11 5.13 12.20
CA THR A 103 0.42 5.50 13.51
C THR A 103 -0.54 6.43 14.26
N LYS A 104 -1.08 7.45 13.60
CA LYS A 104 -2.06 8.36 14.21
C LYS A 104 -3.33 7.66 14.66
N ILE A 105 -3.83 6.70 13.87
CA ILE A 105 -5.00 5.88 14.23
C ILE A 105 -4.68 5.00 15.43
N ALA A 106 -3.52 4.33 15.43
CA ALA A 106 -3.07 3.46 16.51
C ALA A 106 -2.86 4.24 17.81
N ASP A 107 -2.24 5.40 17.76
CA ASP A 107 -2.01 6.26 18.93
C ASP A 107 -3.34 6.73 19.53
N LYS A 108 -4.28 7.17 18.68
CA LYS A 108 -5.62 7.53 19.14
C LYS A 108 -6.32 6.34 19.80
N PHE A 109 -6.27 5.16 19.21
CA PHE A 109 -6.85 3.96 19.79
C PHE A 109 -6.22 3.60 21.14
N ASN A 110 -4.90 3.72 21.28
CA ASN A 110 -4.19 3.49 22.55
C ASN A 110 -4.63 4.46 23.65
N LEU A 111 -4.94 5.71 23.32
CA LEU A 111 -5.53 6.66 24.26
C LEU A 111 -6.92 6.20 24.72
N GLU A 112 -7.75 5.76 23.79
CA GLU A 112 -9.11 5.29 24.07
C GLU A 112 -9.10 3.97 24.86
N VAL A 113 -8.14 3.08 24.63
CA VAL A 113 -7.93 1.88 25.46
C VAL A 113 -7.63 2.25 26.90
N ARG A 114 -6.82 3.28 27.13
CA ARG A 114 -6.54 3.78 28.50
C ARG A 114 -7.81 4.34 29.14
N ALA A 115 -8.59 5.14 28.43
CA ALA A 115 -9.86 5.66 28.89
C ALA A 115 -10.87 4.52 29.20
N PHE A 116 -10.92 3.49 28.35
CA PHE A 116 -11.75 2.31 28.57
C PHE A 116 -11.35 1.55 29.84
N LYS A 117 -10.07 1.32 30.05
CA LYS A 117 -9.53 0.66 31.26
C LYS A 117 -9.81 1.46 32.52
N ALA A 118 -9.70 2.79 32.46
CA ALA A 118 -9.90 3.66 33.62
C ALA A 118 -11.35 3.62 34.16
N LYS A 119 -12.34 3.31 33.30
CA LYS A 119 -13.75 3.17 33.75
C LYS A 119 -14.09 1.78 34.29
N GLN A 120 -13.25 0.77 34.07
CA GLN A 120 -13.47 -0.57 34.60
C GLN A 120 -13.26 -0.55 36.12
N PRO A 121 -14.18 -1.17 36.91
CA PRO A 121 -13.95 -1.28 38.34
C PRO A 121 -12.68 -2.08 38.56
N GLN A 122 -11.76 -1.50 39.34
CA GLN A 122 -10.56 -2.19 39.78
C GLN A 122 -10.98 -3.25 40.81
N GLY A 123 -11.08 -4.49 40.30
CA GLY A 123 -11.32 -5.64 41.15
C GLY A 123 -10.03 -6.23 41.68
#